data_01ec11dfc74b7193a61098ebd2b0db3e
#
_entry.id   01ec11dfc74b7193a61098ebd2b0db3e
#
_cell.length_a   1.000
_cell.length_b   1.000
_cell.length_c   1.000
_cell.angle_alpha   90.00
_cell.angle_beta   90.00
_cell.angle_gamma   90.00
#
_symmetry.space_group_name_H-M   'P 1'
#
loop_
_entity.id
_entity.type
_entity.pdbx_description
1 polymer ?
#
loop_
_entity_poly.entity_id
_entity_poly.type
_entity_poly.pdbx_seq_one_letter_code
_entity_poly.pdbx_strand_id
1 'polypeptide(L)'
;MCKIITIANQKGGVGKTTTTFNFAAELAVRNNKVLLIDFDSQGNLTKNSGIAKGQNIDDMEMTIARVINTYINDCEEEPVIYKINERLDIIPCNIDMAKTKMKLNISIAREMYLKRILESLKNNYDYILIDTAPSLDVDLINAFVASDEVIITATPDAFSASGTKALFKTYMQTKKNFNKELSIAGVLITGVDVRTNFAKDMIQIIRSSWGEGIKVFNNVIPLSVKVKESQAVGKSIAEYDKNNKAAIAYSLFTDEYLKLK
;
A
#
# COMPACT_ATOMS: atom_id res chain seq x y z
N MET A 1 3.76 -18.89 -5.60
CA MET A 1 3.23 -17.93 -6.59
C MET A 1 3.22 -16.57 -5.93
N CYS A 2 3.77 -15.53 -6.56
CA CYS A 2 3.82 -14.18 -6.01
C CYS A 2 2.40 -13.65 -5.77
N LYS A 3 2.18 -12.97 -4.64
CA LYS A 3 0.92 -12.33 -4.30
C LYS A 3 1.08 -10.81 -4.36
N ILE A 4 0.29 -10.14 -5.19
CA ILE A 4 0.29 -8.68 -5.32
C ILE A 4 -0.86 -8.10 -4.50
N ILE A 5 -0.53 -7.17 -3.59
CA ILE A 5 -1.48 -6.60 -2.62
C ILE A 5 -1.45 -5.08 -2.70
N THR A 6 -2.59 -4.47 -2.96
CA THR A 6 -2.72 -3.01 -2.87
C THR A 6 -3.26 -2.59 -1.50
N ILE A 7 -2.60 -1.61 -0.87
CA ILE A 7 -3.11 -0.95 0.34
C ILE A 7 -3.84 0.32 -0.09
N ALA A 8 -5.16 0.38 0.12
CA ALA A 8 -6.00 1.42 -0.45
C ALA A 8 -6.93 2.11 0.55
N ASN A 9 -7.13 3.38 0.37
CA ASN A 9 -8.26 4.19 0.84
C ASN A 9 -8.20 5.56 0.13
N GLN A 10 -9.36 6.15 -0.17
CA GLN A 10 -9.45 7.49 -0.75
C GLN A 10 -9.10 8.62 0.22
N LYS A 11 -9.12 8.37 1.54
CA LYS A 11 -8.75 9.38 2.55
C LYS A 11 -7.24 9.43 2.80
N GLY A 12 -6.72 10.64 2.95
CA GLY A 12 -5.38 10.89 3.46
C GLY A 12 -5.28 10.58 4.96
N GLY A 13 -4.08 10.21 5.43
CA GLY A 13 -3.81 10.03 6.86
C GLY A 13 -4.38 8.77 7.51
N VAL A 14 -4.95 7.84 6.75
CA VAL A 14 -5.51 6.58 7.26
C VAL A 14 -4.49 5.43 7.32
N GLY A 15 -3.21 5.74 7.32
CA GLY A 15 -2.14 4.75 7.55
C GLY A 15 -1.83 3.83 6.36
N LYS A 16 -2.18 4.17 5.11
CA LYS A 16 -1.82 3.37 3.93
C LYS A 16 -0.32 3.11 3.86
N THR A 17 0.47 4.14 3.66
CA THR A 17 1.93 4.08 3.56
C THR A 17 2.58 3.41 4.76
N THR A 18 2.12 3.76 5.97
CA THR A 18 2.60 3.15 7.22
C THR A 18 2.33 1.66 7.25
N THR A 19 1.13 1.25 6.83
CA THR A 19 0.75 -0.18 6.77
C THR A 19 1.54 -0.90 5.70
N THR A 20 1.66 -0.32 4.49
CA THR A 20 2.44 -0.91 3.39
C THR A 20 3.87 -1.23 3.85
N PHE A 21 4.55 -0.27 4.45
CA PHE A 21 5.94 -0.45 4.89
C PHE A 21 6.08 -1.46 6.02
N ASN A 22 5.28 -1.34 7.09
CA ASN A 22 5.40 -2.22 8.25
C ASN A 22 4.91 -3.64 7.95
N PHE A 23 3.88 -3.81 7.13
CA PHE A 23 3.43 -5.12 6.70
C PHE A 23 4.48 -5.82 5.83
N ALA A 24 5.11 -5.09 4.89
CA ALA A 24 6.21 -5.62 4.08
C ALA A 24 7.41 -6.05 4.96
N ALA A 25 7.79 -5.22 5.93
CA ALA A 25 8.87 -5.55 6.87
C ALA A 25 8.54 -6.81 7.69
N GLU A 26 7.30 -6.97 8.16
CA GLU A 26 6.85 -8.16 8.88
C GLU A 26 6.82 -9.42 8.01
N LEU A 27 6.45 -9.30 6.73
CA LEU A 27 6.54 -10.41 5.77
C LEU A 27 8.01 -10.79 5.51
N ALA A 28 8.92 -9.81 5.38
CA ALA A 28 10.35 -10.04 5.19
C ALA A 28 11.00 -10.76 6.39
N VAL A 29 10.63 -10.38 7.63
CA VAL A 29 11.06 -11.07 8.86
C VAL A 29 10.60 -12.53 8.87
N ARG A 30 9.47 -12.86 8.25
CA ARG A 30 8.94 -14.22 8.07
C ARG A 30 9.52 -14.95 6.86
N ASN A 31 10.69 -14.50 6.41
CA ASN A 31 11.50 -15.15 5.37
C ASN A 31 10.92 -15.03 3.94
N ASN A 32 9.95 -14.13 3.71
CA ASN A 32 9.44 -13.84 2.37
C ASN A 32 10.29 -12.78 1.68
N LYS A 33 10.46 -12.90 0.36
CA LYS A 33 11.07 -11.86 -0.47
C LYS A 33 10.00 -10.90 -0.93
N VAL A 34 10.11 -9.63 -0.55
CA VAL A 34 9.05 -8.62 -0.71
C VAL A 34 9.53 -7.44 -1.55
N LEU A 35 8.70 -7.01 -2.52
CA LEU A 35 8.88 -5.78 -3.27
C LEU A 35 7.83 -4.77 -2.86
N LEU A 36 8.26 -3.56 -2.55
CA LEU A 36 7.43 -2.39 -2.36
C LEU A 36 7.33 -1.59 -3.65
N ILE A 37 6.13 -1.12 -3.97
CA ILE A 37 5.90 -0.14 -5.04
C ILE A 37 5.31 1.11 -4.40
N ASP A 38 6.06 2.21 -4.42
CA ASP A 38 5.50 3.51 -4.08
C ASP A 38 4.74 4.04 -5.31
N PHE A 39 3.44 4.23 -5.19
CA PHE A 39 2.58 4.67 -6.30
C PHE A 39 1.83 5.97 -5.95
N ASP A 40 2.43 6.76 -5.06
CA ASP A 40 1.96 8.10 -4.67
C ASP A 40 3.02 9.15 -5.05
N SER A 41 2.64 10.18 -5.80
CA SER A 41 3.51 11.30 -6.18
C SER A 41 4.13 12.05 -4.99
N GLN A 42 3.59 11.88 -3.78
CA GLN A 42 4.18 12.41 -2.56
C GLN A 42 5.45 11.65 -2.12
N GLY A 43 5.69 10.44 -2.64
CA GLY A 43 6.86 9.62 -2.35
C GLY A 43 7.04 9.29 -0.87
N ASN A 44 5.93 9.16 -0.12
CA ASN A 44 5.99 8.94 1.32
C ASN A 44 6.56 7.56 1.69
N LEU A 45 6.26 6.52 0.90
CA LEU A 45 6.83 5.20 1.12
C LEU A 45 8.34 5.23 0.83
N THR A 46 8.75 5.91 -0.23
CA THR A 46 10.15 6.12 -0.61
C THR A 46 10.93 6.80 0.52
N LYS A 47 10.38 7.89 1.09
CA LYS A 47 10.98 8.58 2.25
C LYS A 47 11.10 7.65 3.46
N ASN A 48 10.01 6.96 3.79
CA ASN A 48 9.92 6.10 4.98
C ASN A 48 10.81 4.85 4.88
N SER A 49 11.18 4.43 3.68
CA SER A 49 12.07 3.28 3.44
C SER A 49 13.55 3.57 3.74
N GLY A 50 13.92 4.85 3.85
CA GLY A 50 15.30 5.28 4.09
C GLY A 50 16.26 5.13 2.91
N ILE A 51 15.79 4.73 1.72
CA ILE A 51 16.68 4.54 0.55
C ILE A 51 17.29 5.83 0.04
N ALA A 52 16.64 6.97 0.25
CA ALA A 52 17.14 8.28 -0.17
C ALA A 52 18.39 8.73 0.62
N LYS A 53 18.67 8.13 1.81
CA LYS A 53 19.88 8.40 2.62
C LYS A 53 20.20 9.90 2.81
N GLY A 54 19.17 10.72 3.01
CA GLY A 54 19.30 12.17 3.20
C GLY A 54 19.34 12.98 1.89
N GLN A 55 19.27 12.36 0.72
CA GLN A 55 19.05 13.03 -0.55
C GLN A 55 17.58 13.42 -0.72
N ASN A 56 17.31 14.46 -1.50
CA ASN A 56 15.95 14.77 -1.90
C ASN A 56 15.43 13.66 -2.83
N ILE A 57 14.27 13.09 -2.55
CA ILE A 57 13.67 12.06 -3.41
C ILE A 57 13.33 12.58 -4.80
N ASP A 58 13.09 13.89 -4.94
CA ASP A 58 12.78 14.51 -6.23
C ASP A 58 13.99 14.54 -7.19
N ASP A 59 15.21 14.31 -6.67
CA ASP A 59 16.43 14.16 -7.47
C ASP A 59 16.63 12.69 -7.93
N MET A 60 15.76 11.76 -7.53
CA MET A 60 15.84 10.37 -7.97
C MET A 60 15.29 10.23 -9.41
N GLU A 61 16.15 9.85 -10.34
CA GLU A 61 15.76 9.66 -11.73
C GLU A 61 15.07 8.32 -12.00
N MET A 62 15.48 7.27 -11.27
CA MET A 62 15.00 5.89 -11.49
C MET A 62 13.81 5.57 -10.58
N THR A 63 12.64 6.06 -10.98
CA THR A 63 11.37 5.90 -10.25
C THR A 63 10.32 5.17 -11.07
N ILE A 64 9.23 4.73 -10.43
CA ILE A 64 8.08 4.14 -11.13
C ILE A 64 7.48 5.09 -12.18
N ALA A 65 7.55 6.40 -11.95
CA ALA A 65 7.10 7.42 -12.90
C ALA A 65 7.88 7.35 -14.22
N ARG A 66 9.20 7.19 -14.15
CA ARG A 66 10.05 7.00 -15.33
C ARG A 66 9.66 5.74 -16.08
N VAL A 67 9.56 4.62 -15.39
CA VAL A 67 9.21 3.32 -16.00
C VAL A 67 7.86 3.41 -16.73
N ILE A 68 6.84 3.98 -16.11
CA ILE A 68 5.55 4.19 -16.77
C ILE A 68 5.69 5.05 -18.03
N ASN A 69 6.49 6.12 -17.96
CA ASN A 69 6.72 6.97 -19.14
C ASN A 69 7.40 6.21 -20.30
N THR A 70 8.32 5.29 -20.02
CA THR A 70 8.92 4.46 -21.08
C THR A 70 7.89 3.53 -21.70
N TYR A 71 7.05 2.89 -20.90
CA TYR A 71 5.95 2.04 -21.38
C TYR A 71 4.89 2.81 -22.18
N ILE A 72 4.59 4.08 -21.83
CA ILE A 72 3.69 4.94 -22.61
C ILE A 72 4.26 5.22 -24.00
N ASN A 73 5.59 5.27 -24.13
CA ASN A 73 6.29 5.53 -25.38
C ASN A 73 6.73 4.24 -26.11
N ASP A 74 6.14 3.09 -25.79
CA ASP A 74 6.44 1.77 -26.36
C ASP A 74 7.91 1.34 -26.19
N CYS A 75 8.60 1.88 -25.18
CA CYS A 75 9.96 1.53 -24.78
C CYS A 75 9.90 0.81 -23.43
N GLU A 76 9.75 -0.51 -23.42
CA GLU A 76 9.64 -1.28 -22.18
C GLU A 76 11.01 -1.38 -21.47
N GLU A 77 11.29 -0.42 -20.59
CA GLU A 77 12.50 -0.41 -19.76
C GLU A 77 12.20 -1.14 -18.43
N GLU A 78 13.11 -2.01 -18.00
CA GLU A 78 12.97 -2.67 -16.70
C GLU A 78 13.15 -1.66 -15.56
N PRO A 79 12.33 -1.76 -14.48
CA PRO A 79 12.47 -0.86 -13.35
C PRO A 79 13.77 -1.10 -12.58
N VAL A 80 14.39 -0.01 -12.14
CA VAL A 80 15.50 -0.09 -11.19
C VAL A 80 14.94 -0.35 -9.79
N ILE A 81 15.46 -1.40 -9.17
CA ILE A 81 15.02 -1.87 -7.86
C ILE A 81 16.07 -1.49 -6.82
N TYR A 82 15.64 -0.81 -5.76
CA TYR A 82 16.49 -0.41 -4.66
C TYR A 82 16.33 -1.38 -3.47
N LYS A 83 17.45 -1.79 -2.90
CA LYS A 83 17.44 -2.68 -1.73
C LYS A 83 17.28 -1.87 -0.45
N ILE A 84 16.29 -2.23 0.36
CA ILE A 84 16.15 -1.77 1.74
C ILE A 84 16.94 -2.70 2.67
N ASN A 85 16.76 -4.01 2.50
CA ASN A 85 17.54 -5.05 3.20
C ASN A 85 17.62 -6.32 2.32
N GLU A 86 18.06 -7.43 2.90
CA GLU A 86 18.27 -8.70 2.16
C GLU A 86 16.98 -9.27 1.54
N ARG A 87 15.81 -8.95 2.09
CA ARG A 87 14.51 -9.52 1.69
C ARG A 87 13.45 -8.49 1.33
N LEU A 88 13.79 -7.20 1.43
CA LEU A 88 12.87 -6.12 1.18
C LEU A 88 13.48 -5.14 0.18
N ASP A 89 12.85 -5.03 -0.95
CA ASP A 89 13.23 -4.14 -2.05
C ASP A 89 12.12 -3.11 -2.30
N ILE A 90 12.43 -2.03 -3.04
CA ILE A 90 11.48 -0.99 -3.41
C ILE A 90 11.73 -0.45 -4.81
N ILE A 91 10.63 -0.18 -5.54
CA ILE A 91 10.62 0.75 -6.67
C ILE A 91 10.08 2.08 -6.14
N PRO A 92 10.90 3.15 -6.14
CA PRO A 92 10.54 4.43 -5.53
C PRO A 92 9.61 5.27 -6.41
N CYS A 93 9.02 6.29 -5.81
CA CYS A 93 8.25 7.32 -6.48
C CYS A 93 8.71 8.72 -6.04
N ASN A 94 8.40 9.72 -6.85
CA ASN A 94 8.63 11.12 -6.56
C ASN A 94 7.57 12.00 -7.25
N ILE A 95 7.76 13.32 -7.21
CA ILE A 95 6.81 14.30 -7.76
C ILE A 95 6.57 14.14 -9.27
N ASP A 96 7.48 13.52 -10.02
CA ASP A 96 7.31 13.31 -11.46
C ASP A 96 6.13 12.39 -11.79
N MET A 97 5.68 11.58 -10.82
CA MET A 97 4.45 10.79 -10.97
C MET A 97 3.22 11.67 -11.25
N ALA A 98 3.18 12.91 -10.75
CA ALA A 98 2.09 13.84 -11.05
C ALA A 98 2.02 14.20 -12.54
N LYS A 99 3.18 14.43 -13.18
CA LYS A 99 3.25 14.66 -14.63
C LYS A 99 2.95 13.39 -15.43
N THR A 100 3.48 12.26 -14.96
CA THR A 100 3.25 10.93 -15.57
C THR A 100 1.77 10.58 -15.56
N LYS A 101 1.05 10.87 -14.48
CA LYS A 101 -0.39 10.68 -14.37
C LYS A 101 -1.18 11.47 -15.42
N MET A 102 -0.75 12.69 -15.77
CA MET A 102 -1.40 13.46 -16.83
C MET A 102 -1.26 12.77 -18.20
N LYS A 103 -0.09 12.22 -18.52
CA LYS A 103 0.14 11.44 -19.75
C LYS A 103 -0.64 10.12 -19.73
N LEU A 104 -0.64 9.44 -18.59
CA LEU A 104 -1.34 8.19 -18.39
C LEU A 104 -2.85 8.34 -18.66
N ASN A 105 -3.45 9.45 -18.24
CA ASN A 105 -4.89 9.72 -18.43
C ASN A 105 -5.34 9.75 -19.89
N ILE A 106 -4.45 10.07 -20.83
CA ILE A 106 -4.74 10.16 -22.27
C ILE A 106 -4.15 8.98 -23.06
N SER A 107 -3.46 8.04 -22.40
CA SER A 107 -2.82 6.90 -23.05
C SER A 107 -3.83 5.79 -23.35
N ILE A 108 -3.55 4.99 -24.39
CA ILE A 108 -4.31 3.78 -24.72
C ILE A 108 -4.04 2.71 -23.66
N ALA A 109 -5.08 1.98 -23.26
CA ALA A 109 -4.96 0.92 -22.23
C ALA A 109 -4.33 1.41 -20.90
N ARG A 110 -4.58 2.67 -20.57
CA ARG A 110 -4.02 3.39 -19.41
C ARG A 110 -4.16 2.69 -18.06
N GLU A 111 -5.08 1.75 -17.92
CA GLU A 111 -5.33 0.98 -16.71
C GLU A 111 -4.38 -0.22 -16.55
N MET A 112 -3.60 -0.57 -17.58
CA MET A 112 -2.83 -1.81 -17.67
C MET A 112 -1.33 -1.67 -17.43
N TYR A 113 -0.81 -0.45 -17.35
CA TYR A 113 0.64 -0.22 -17.34
C TYR A 113 1.34 -0.84 -16.13
N LEU A 114 0.82 -0.63 -14.93
CA LEU A 114 1.43 -1.21 -13.73
C LEU A 114 1.40 -2.75 -13.79
N LYS A 115 0.31 -3.35 -14.26
CA LYS A 115 0.23 -4.81 -14.43
C LYS A 115 1.32 -5.33 -15.38
N ARG A 116 1.52 -4.67 -16.53
CA ARG A 116 2.56 -5.05 -17.50
C ARG A 116 3.95 -4.95 -16.89
N ILE A 117 4.25 -3.87 -16.18
CA ILE A 117 5.53 -3.67 -15.49
C ILE A 117 5.78 -4.77 -14.46
N LEU A 118 4.77 -5.12 -13.65
CA LEU A 118 4.95 -6.09 -12.56
C LEU A 118 5.00 -7.54 -13.06
N GLU A 119 4.55 -7.84 -14.28
CA GLU A 119 4.54 -9.20 -14.82
C GLU A 119 5.94 -9.82 -14.88
N SER A 120 6.96 -9.04 -15.27
CA SER A 120 8.36 -9.49 -15.32
C SER A 120 8.95 -9.73 -13.92
N LEU A 121 8.39 -9.12 -12.88
CA LEU A 121 8.92 -9.16 -11.52
C LEU A 121 8.35 -10.26 -10.64
N LYS A 122 7.17 -10.80 -10.98
CA LYS A 122 6.44 -11.79 -10.18
C LYS A 122 7.26 -13.03 -9.80
N ASN A 123 8.15 -13.47 -10.66
CA ASN A 123 8.94 -14.67 -10.41
C ASN A 123 10.07 -14.46 -9.38
N ASN A 124 10.36 -13.21 -9.04
CA ASN A 124 11.48 -12.84 -8.16
C ASN A 124 11.06 -12.60 -6.72
N TYR A 125 9.75 -12.52 -6.43
CA TYR A 125 9.21 -12.14 -5.13
C TYR A 125 8.08 -13.07 -4.67
N ASP A 126 7.94 -13.21 -3.36
CA ASP A 126 6.80 -13.89 -2.74
C ASP A 126 5.60 -12.94 -2.63
N TYR A 127 5.89 -11.65 -2.39
CA TYR A 127 4.89 -10.58 -2.28
C TYR A 127 5.34 -9.31 -2.98
N ILE A 128 4.36 -8.62 -3.59
CA ILE A 128 4.52 -7.24 -4.05
C ILE A 128 3.44 -6.40 -3.36
N LEU A 129 3.84 -5.36 -2.63
CA LEU A 129 2.92 -4.46 -1.93
C LEU A 129 2.91 -3.09 -2.61
N ILE A 130 1.72 -2.60 -2.96
CA ILE A 130 1.53 -1.32 -3.65
C ILE A 130 0.93 -0.31 -2.67
N ASP A 131 1.66 0.79 -2.42
CA ASP A 131 1.15 1.97 -1.70
C ASP A 131 0.50 2.94 -2.67
N THR A 132 -0.69 3.44 -2.36
CA THR A 132 -1.47 4.28 -3.27
C THR A 132 -1.75 5.67 -2.71
N ALA A 133 -1.86 6.64 -3.61
CA ALA A 133 -2.34 7.98 -3.30
C ALA A 133 -3.79 7.97 -2.74
N PRO A 134 -4.18 9.00 -1.98
CA PRO A 134 -5.56 9.14 -1.49
C PRO A 134 -6.50 9.66 -2.59
N SER A 135 -6.61 8.94 -3.69
CA SER A 135 -7.44 9.28 -4.85
C SER A 135 -8.20 8.05 -5.37
N LEU A 136 -9.19 8.27 -6.25
CA LEU A 136 -9.91 7.21 -6.95
C LEU A 136 -9.62 7.25 -8.46
N ASP A 137 -8.49 7.78 -8.83
CA ASP A 137 -8.09 8.05 -10.20
C ASP A 137 -7.41 6.85 -10.88
N VAL A 138 -6.84 7.09 -12.06
CA VAL A 138 -6.20 6.06 -12.90
C VAL A 138 -5.05 5.31 -12.21
N ASP A 139 -4.34 5.94 -11.29
CA ASP A 139 -3.31 5.34 -10.45
C ASP A 139 -3.88 4.24 -9.56
N LEU A 140 -4.98 4.50 -8.83
CA LEU A 140 -5.62 3.46 -8.04
C LEU A 140 -6.18 2.32 -8.92
N ILE A 141 -6.74 2.65 -10.10
CA ILE A 141 -7.24 1.64 -11.03
C ILE A 141 -6.07 0.75 -11.51
N ASN A 142 -4.91 1.33 -11.87
CA ASN A 142 -3.71 0.57 -12.21
C ASN A 142 -3.27 -0.38 -11.09
N ALA A 143 -3.26 0.11 -9.85
CA ALA A 143 -2.92 -0.72 -8.69
C ALA A 143 -3.90 -1.90 -8.54
N PHE A 144 -5.20 -1.65 -8.68
CA PHE A 144 -6.21 -2.72 -8.60
C PHE A 144 -6.15 -3.71 -9.77
N VAL A 145 -5.84 -3.23 -10.98
CA VAL A 145 -5.69 -4.10 -12.17
C VAL A 145 -4.48 -5.02 -12.02
N ALA A 146 -3.42 -4.55 -11.38
CA ALA A 146 -2.20 -5.31 -11.14
C ALA A 146 -2.30 -6.28 -9.95
N SER A 147 -3.28 -6.10 -9.04
CA SER A 147 -3.33 -6.80 -7.75
C SER A 147 -4.16 -8.07 -7.77
N ASP A 148 -3.82 -8.99 -6.88
CA ASP A 148 -4.64 -10.14 -6.50
C ASP A 148 -5.61 -9.76 -5.38
N GLU A 149 -5.12 -8.93 -4.43
CA GLU A 149 -5.86 -8.57 -3.23
C GLU A 149 -5.74 -7.09 -2.88
N VAL A 150 -6.77 -6.59 -2.21
CA VAL A 150 -6.81 -5.24 -1.64
C VAL A 150 -6.96 -5.33 -0.14
N ILE A 151 -6.13 -4.61 0.62
CA ILE A 151 -6.35 -4.34 2.04
C ILE A 151 -6.77 -2.87 2.16
N ILE A 152 -7.94 -2.65 2.78
CA ILE A 152 -8.46 -1.30 3.00
C ILE A 152 -8.05 -0.86 4.40
N THR A 153 -7.35 0.27 4.52
CA THR A 153 -7.07 0.86 5.84
C THR A 153 -8.19 1.80 6.25
N ALA A 154 -8.58 1.82 7.52
CA ALA A 154 -9.58 2.73 8.07
C ALA A 154 -9.14 3.24 9.44
N THR A 155 -9.42 4.51 9.76
CA THR A 155 -9.24 5.05 11.11
C THR A 155 -10.59 5.38 11.73
N PRO A 156 -10.74 5.31 13.06
CA PRO A 156 -11.98 5.69 13.74
C PRO A 156 -12.45 7.09 13.36
N ASP A 157 -11.54 8.06 13.27
CA ASP A 157 -11.87 9.47 12.99
C ASP A 157 -12.22 9.74 11.53
N ALA A 158 -11.69 8.92 10.60
CA ALA A 158 -11.85 9.12 9.16
C ALA A 158 -12.88 8.21 8.52
N PHE A 159 -13.52 7.33 9.30
CA PHE A 159 -14.55 6.45 8.75
C PHE A 159 -15.78 7.26 8.31
N SER A 160 -16.12 7.14 7.04
CA SER A 160 -17.37 7.70 6.50
C SER A 160 -17.97 6.73 5.49
N ALA A 161 -19.27 6.51 5.62
CA ALA A 161 -20.00 5.63 4.71
C ALA A 161 -19.91 6.07 3.24
N SER A 162 -19.85 7.39 2.97
CA SER A 162 -19.75 7.92 1.61
C SER A 162 -18.41 7.59 0.96
N GLY A 163 -17.30 7.75 1.72
CA GLY A 163 -15.97 7.45 1.22
C GLY A 163 -15.76 5.96 0.94
N THR A 164 -16.27 5.14 1.81
CA THR A 164 -16.27 3.69 1.64
C THR A 164 -17.03 3.26 0.38
N LYS A 165 -18.22 3.85 0.12
CA LYS A 165 -19.03 3.55 -1.08
C LYS A 165 -18.31 3.91 -2.37
N ALA A 166 -17.60 5.04 -2.42
CA ALA A 166 -16.88 5.47 -3.62
C ALA A 166 -15.69 4.54 -3.94
N LEU A 167 -14.89 4.18 -2.94
CA LEU A 167 -13.82 3.19 -3.09
C LEU A 167 -14.36 1.84 -3.57
N PHE A 168 -15.44 1.37 -2.95
CA PHE A 168 -16.06 0.09 -3.31
C PHE A 168 -16.61 0.10 -4.74
N LYS A 169 -17.20 1.22 -5.18
CA LYS A 169 -17.64 1.40 -6.56
C LYS A 169 -16.47 1.26 -7.54
N THR A 170 -15.35 1.93 -7.28
CA THR A 170 -14.13 1.82 -8.11
C THR A 170 -13.61 0.38 -8.13
N TYR A 171 -13.55 -0.29 -6.97
CA TYR A 171 -13.17 -1.70 -6.86
C TYR A 171 -14.08 -2.59 -7.73
N MET A 172 -15.40 -2.47 -7.60
CA MET A 172 -16.35 -3.28 -8.37
C MET A 172 -16.26 -3.05 -9.87
N GLN A 173 -16.06 -1.80 -10.30
CA GLN A 173 -15.86 -1.46 -11.70
C GLN A 173 -14.56 -2.06 -12.25
N THR A 174 -13.46 -1.96 -11.49
CA THR A 174 -12.18 -2.55 -11.88
C THR A 174 -12.27 -4.08 -11.94
N LYS A 175 -12.87 -4.70 -10.92
CA LYS A 175 -13.08 -6.15 -10.89
C LYS A 175 -13.88 -6.64 -12.10
N LYS A 176 -14.98 -5.97 -12.42
CA LYS A 176 -15.85 -6.34 -13.55
C LYS A 176 -15.17 -6.21 -14.91
N ASN A 177 -14.42 -5.13 -15.13
CA ASN A 177 -13.97 -4.74 -16.47
C ASN A 177 -12.52 -5.20 -16.77
N PHE A 178 -11.65 -5.29 -15.75
CA PHE A 178 -10.21 -5.48 -15.96
C PHE A 178 -9.60 -6.65 -15.19
N ASN A 179 -10.05 -6.94 -13.95
CA ASN A 179 -9.43 -7.94 -13.11
C ASN A 179 -10.47 -8.75 -12.32
N LYS A 180 -11.01 -9.80 -12.92
CA LYS A 180 -12.10 -10.62 -12.33
C LYS A 180 -11.70 -11.34 -11.05
N GLU A 181 -10.41 -11.62 -10.88
CA GLU A 181 -9.86 -12.35 -9.72
C GLU A 181 -9.57 -11.42 -8.53
N LEU A 182 -9.62 -10.10 -8.73
CA LEU A 182 -9.38 -9.14 -7.65
C LEU A 182 -10.31 -9.40 -6.46
N SER A 183 -9.75 -9.49 -5.28
CA SER A 183 -10.50 -9.71 -4.04
C SER A 183 -10.14 -8.68 -2.97
N ILE A 184 -11.02 -8.49 -1.98
CA ILE A 184 -10.70 -7.70 -0.78
C ILE A 184 -10.32 -8.68 0.32
N ALA A 185 -9.04 -8.65 0.73
CA ALA A 185 -8.53 -9.48 1.83
C ALA A 185 -9.13 -9.07 3.18
N GLY A 186 -9.38 -7.78 3.34
CA GLY A 186 -10.05 -7.27 4.54
C GLY A 186 -9.83 -5.79 4.78
N VAL A 187 -10.43 -5.31 5.88
CA VAL A 187 -10.29 -3.95 6.39
C VAL A 187 -9.39 -3.96 7.62
N LEU A 188 -8.32 -3.19 7.61
CA LEU A 188 -7.42 -3.00 8.75
C LEU A 188 -7.73 -1.66 9.42
N ILE A 189 -8.10 -1.70 10.70
CA ILE A 189 -8.34 -0.49 11.49
C ILE A 189 -7.01 0.00 12.06
N THR A 190 -6.65 1.26 11.77
CA THR A 190 -5.37 1.87 12.09
C THR A 190 -5.52 3.16 12.89
N GLY A 191 -4.45 3.61 13.55
CA GLY A 191 -4.44 4.89 14.27
C GLY A 191 -5.39 4.94 15.47
N VAL A 192 -5.61 3.82 16.12
CA VAL A 192 -6.58 3.68 17.20
C VAL A 192 -6.03 4.20 18.52
N ASP A 193 -6.64 5.23 19.10
CA ASP A 193 -6.42 5.54 20.52
C ASP A 193 -7.30 4.62 21.39
N VAL A 194 -6.74 3.49 21.78
CA VAL A 194 -7.43 2.42 22.54
C VAL A 194 -7.95 2.87 23.91
N ARG A 195 -7.55 4.05 24.41
CA ARG A 195 -7.96 4.58 25.70
C ARG A 195 -9.33 5.25 25.65
N THR A 196 -9.82 5.62 24.46
CA THR A 196 -11.05 6.36 24.28
C THR A 196 -12.25 5.44 24.03
N ASN A 197 -13.40 5.77 24.62
CA ASN A 197 -14.65 5.08 24.33
C ASN A 197 -15.09 5.31 22.88
N PHE A 198 -14.87 6.53 22.37
CA PHE A 198 -15.13 6.85 20.95
C PHE A 198 -14.47 5.86 19.99
N ALA A 199 -13.19 5.55 20.19
CA ALA A 199 -12.50 4.60 19.32
C ALA A 199 -13.11 3.18 19.41
N LYS A 200 -13.51 2.74 20.61
CA LYS A 200 -14.18 1.44 20.81
C LYS A 200 -15.51 1.37 20.07
N ASP A 201 -16.34 2.40 20.19
CA ASP A 201 -17.65 2.48 19.52
C ASP A 201 -17.47 2.52 17.99
N MET A 202 -16.51 3.32 17.51
CA MET A 202 -16.22 3.39 16.07
C MET A 202 -15.68 2.09 15.49
N ILE A 203 -14.88 1.33 16.24
CA ILE A 203 -14.44 -0.01 15.83
C ILE A 203 -15.63 -0.94 15.63
N GLN A 204 -16.62 -0.91 16.54
CA GLN A 204 -17.85 -1.70 16.40
C GLN A 204 -18.66 -1.28 15.17
N ILE A 205 -18.80 0.04 14.94
CA ILE A 205 -19.49 0.58 13.76
C ILE A 205 -18.79 0.14 12.48
N ILE A 206 -17.47 0.23 12.42
CA ILE A 206 -16.69 -0.21 11.26
C ILE A 206 -16.93 -1.71 11.03
N ARG A 207 -16.83 -2.53 12.07
CA ARG A 207 -17.04 -3.98 11.97
C ARG A 207 -18.45 -4.33 11.50
N SER A 208 -19.48 -3.67 12.02
CA SER A 208 -20.86 -3.90 11.60
C SER A 208 -21.13 -3.43 10.17
N SER A 209 -20.50 -2.32 9.75
CA SER A 209 -20.70 -1.73 8.41
C SER A 209 -20.09 -2.58 7.28
N TRP A 210 -19.02 -3.35 7.56
CA TRP A 210 -18.35 -4.22 6.59
C TRP A 210 -18.70 -5.71 6.75
N GLY A 211 -19.22 -6.11 7.92
CA GLY A 211 -19.22 -7.47 8.43
C GLY A 211 -20.03 -8.52 7.66
N GLU A 212 -20.94 -8.15 6.75
CA GLU A 212 -21.73 -9.13 6.02
C GLU A 212 -21.08 -9.65 4.72
N GLY A 213 -19.97 -9.07 4.28
CA GLY A 213 -19.34 -9.49 3.02
C GLY A 213 -17.83 -9.28 2.94
N ILE A 214 -17.25 -8.48 3.84
CA ILE A 214 -15.83 -8.17 3.84
C ILE A 214 -15.27 -8.32 5.25
N LYS A 215 -14.23 -9.14 5.40
CA LYS A 215 -13.56 -9.34 6.69
C LYS A 215 -13.01 -8.00 7.22
N VAL A 216 -13.24 -7.73 8.51
CA VAL A 216 -12.48 -6.72 9.25
C VAL A 216 -11.49 -7.47 10.13
N PHE A 217 -10.20 -7.17 9.99
CA PHE A 217 -9.15 -7.82 10.77
C PHE A 217 -9.39 -7.63 12.28
N ASN A 218 -9.12 -8.67 13.05
CA ASN A 218 -9.30 -8.64 14.50
C ASN A 218 -8.28 -7.70 15.16
N ASN A 219 -7.04 -7.73 14.65
CA ASN A 219 -5.98 -6.88 15.13
C ASN A 219 -6.15 -5.47 14.61
N VAL A 220 -6.08 -4.49 15.51
CA VAL A 220 -6.12 -3.06 15.18
C VAL A 220 -4.75 -2.44 15.45
N ILE A 221 -4.35 -1.47 14.64
CA ILE A 221 -3.06 -0.80 14.81
C ILE A 221 -3.24 0.42 15.72
N PRO A 222 -2.66 0.42 16.92
CA PRO A 222 -2.78 1.54 17.84
C PRO A 222 -2.03 2.78 17.35
N LEU A 223 -2.52 3.95 17.73
CA LEU A 223 -1.81 5.22 17.55
C LEU A 223 -0.52 5.20 18.37
N SER A 224 0.62 5.51 17.73
CA SER A 224 1.92 5.57 18.38
C SER A 224 2.80 6.67 17.77
N VAL A 225 3.34 7.53 18.62
CA VAL A 225 4.30 8.57 18.20
C VAL A 225 5.57 7.93 17.63
N LYS A 226 6.00 6.79 18.19
CA LYS A 226 7.19 6.05 17.73
C LYS A 226 7.10 5.57 16.28
N VAL A 227 5.90 5.41 15.74
CA VAL A 227 5.72 5.11 14.31
C VAL A 227 6.21 6.29 13.44
N LYS A 228 5.92 7.53 13.85
CA LYS A 228 6.44 8.72 13.15
C LYS A 228 7.94 8.86 13.31
N GLU A 229 8.47 8.57 14.49
CA GLU A 229 9.91 8.58 14.76
C GLU A 229 10.65 7.53 13.91
N SER A 230 10.11 6.31 13.82
CA SER A 230 10.70 5.24 13.00
C SER A 230 10.74 5.61 11.52
N GLN A 231 9.66 6.22 11.00
CA GLN A 231 9.60 6.72 9.63
C GLN A 231 10.63 7.82 9.35
N ALA A 232 10.82 8.74 10.31
CA ALA A 232 11.81 9.81 10.17
C ALA A 232 13.26 9.30 10.03
N VAL A 233 13.55 8.09 10.54
CA VAL A 233 14.88 7.46 10.44
C VAL A 233 14.92 6.32 9.41
N GLY A 234 13.88 6.16 8.59
CA GLY A 234 13.84 5.16 7.51
C GLY A 234 13.79 3.72 8.00
N LYS A 235 13.13 3.45 9.14
CA LYS A 235 13.02 2.11 9.74
C LYS A 235 11.57 1.70 9.91
N SER A 236 11.31 0.39 9.82
CA SER A 236 10.03 -0.15 10.29
C SER A 236 9.90 0.05 11.80
N ILE A 237 8.64 0.05 12.30
CA ILE A 237 8.43 0.19 13.76
C ILE A 237 9.02 -0.99 14.54
N ALA A 238 9.06 -2.18 13.96
CA ALA A 238 9.64 -3.36 14.57
C ALA A 238 11.19 -3.27 14.69
N GLU A 239 11.86 -2.69 13.68
CA GLU A 239 13.30 -2.41 13.72
C GLU A 239 13.63 -1.27 14.68
N TYR A 240 12.76 -0.28 14.81
CA TYR A 240 12.97 0.88 15.67
C TYR A 240 12.70 0.56 17.15
N ASP A 241 11.59 -0.11 17.43
CA ASP A 241 11.19 -0.52 18.79
C ASP A 241 10.26 -1.75 18.72
N LYS A 242 10.86 -2.94 18.78
CA LYS A 242 10.15 -4.22 18.70
C LYS A 242 9.09 -4.45 19.80
N ASN A 243 9.25 -3.77 20.94
CA ASN A 243 8.33 -3.88 22.08
C ASN A 243 7.20 -2.85 22.01
N ASN A 244 7.19 -1.99 21.01
CA ASN A 244 6.13 -1.02 20.80
C ASN A 244 4.80 -1.71 20.49
N LYS A 245 3.69 -1.21 21.03
CA LYS A 245 2.36 -1.78 20.81
C LYS A 245 1.97 -1.81 19.32
N ALA A 246 2.43 -0.82 18.52
CA ALA A 246 2.18 -0.81 17.08
C ALA A 246 3.03 -1.88 16.36
N ALA A 247 4.28 -2.13 16.77
CA ALA A 247 5.10 -3.21 16.23
C ALA A 247 4.44 -4.57 16.47
N ILE A 248 4.04 -4.84 17.71
CA ILE A 248 3.33 -6.07 18.08
C ILE A 248 2.04 -6.22 17.27
N ALA A 249 1.28 -5.12 17.10
CA ALA A 249 0.03 -5.14 16.36
C ALA A 249 0.23 -5.44 14.86
N TYR A 250 1.28 -4.89 14.21
CA TYR A 250 1.61 -5.24 12.83
C TYR A 250 2.05 -6.70 12.70
N SER A 251 2.80 -7.22 13.65
CA SER A 251 3.18 -8.64 13.67
C SER A 251 1.94 -9.54 13.76
N LEU A 252 1.03 -9.28 14.70
CA LEU A 252 -0.22 -10.03 14.86
C LEU A 252 -1.15 -9.90 13.64
N PHE A 253 -1.23 -8.71 13.05
CA PHE A 253 -1.98 -8.51 11.79
C PHE A 253 -1.39 -9.36 10.67
N THR A 254 -0.06 -9.40 10.54
CA THR A 254 0.60 -10.21 9.51
C THR A 254 0.30 -11.70 9.72
N ASP A 255 0.34 -12.19 10.95
CA ASP A 255 -0.03 -13.58 11.26
C ASP A 255 -1.51 -13.87 10.96
N GLU A 256 -2.39 -12.91 11.25
CA GLU A 256 -3.81 -13.03 10.91
C GLU A 256 -4.03 -13.07 9.39
N TYR A 257 -3.33 -12.22 8.63
CA TYR A 257 -3.39 -12.21 7.16
C TYR A 257 -2.88 -13.54 6.57
N LEU A 258 -1.75 -14.05 7.05
CA LEU A 258 -1.17 -15.29 6.54
C LEU A 258 -2.06 -16.52 6.79
N LYS A 259 -2.91 -16.50 7.81
CA LYS A 259 -3.90 -17.56 8.10
C LYS A 259 -5.13 -17.51 7.18
N LEU A 260 -5.30 -16.51 6.32
CA LEU A 260 -6.38 -16.44 5.33
C LEU A 260 -6.10 -17.35 4.11
N LYS A 261 -4.88 -17.84 4.02
CA LYS A 261 -4.41 -18.77 2.99
C LYS A 261 -4.53 -20.19 3.50
#